data_c8b7ba3d45857a469fc83dd0a8429b37
#
_entry.id   c8b7ba3d45857a469fc83dd0a8429b37
#
_cell.length_a   1.000
_cell.length_b   1.000
_cell.length_c   1.000
_cell.angle_alpha   90.00
_cell.angle_beta   90.00
_cell.angle_gamma   90.00
#
_symmetry.space_group_name_H-M   'P 1'
#
loop_
_entity.id
_entity.type
_entity.pdbx_description
1 polymer ?
#
loop_
_entity_poly.entity_id
_entity_poly.type
_entity_poly.pdbx_seq_one_letter_code
_entity_poly.pdbx_strand_id
1 'polypeptide(L)'
;MAGPYRLLVFDWDGTLVDSEARIVGAARAAFADLGLPVPADGAIREIIGLSLEEAVKVLCPGSNATLYRRFVDYYRHHFVGREEPATLFPGVEPTLQALREQHYLLAIATGKSRAGLERELQVTGLRPMFDASRCADETSSKPHPQMLQELMEELDAHVGETIMVGDTEYDLQMARNAGVDALAVGYGVHDHGRLVQCGPVALLHAFGDLTAWLQS
;
A
#
# COMPACT_ATOMS: atom_id res chain seq x y z
N MET A 1 11.03 -19.30 -18.39
CA MET A 1 10.15 -20.12 -17.50
C MET A 1 9.47 -19.11 -16.58
N ALA A 2 8.17 -19.22 -16.34
CA ALA A 2 7.53 -18.38 -15.34
C ALA A 2 8.28 -18.57 -14.01
N GLY A 3 8.54 -17.46 -13.31
CA GLY A 3 9.16 -17.53 -11.99
C GLY A 3 8.34 -18.39 -11.01
N PRO A 4 8.83 -18.67 -9.80
CA PRO A 4 8.16 -19.57 -8.86
C PRO A 4 6.84 -19.01 -8.32
N TYR A 5 6.52 -17.74 -8.62
CA TYR A 5 5.40 -17.04 -8.02
C TYR A 5 4.05 -17.40 -8.66
N ARG A 6 3.06 -17.55 -7.81
CA ARG A 6 1.65 -17.78 -8.15
C ARG A 6 0.75 -16.68 -7.57
N LEU A 7 1.10 -16.16 -6.37
CA LEU A 7 0.40 -15.08 -5.70
C LEU A 7 1.25 -13.80 -5.70
N LEU A 8 0.72 -12.74 -6.29
CA LEU A 8 1.30 -11.40 -6.21
C LEU A 8 0.44 -10.54 -5.29
N VAL A 9 1.02 -10.03 -4.22
CA VAL A 9 0.36 -9.14 -3.27
C VAL A 9 0.89 -7.73 -3.48
N PHE A 10 0.00 -6.78 -3.65
CA PHE A 10 0.34 -5.38 -3.94
C PHE A 10 -0.04 -4.48 -2.77
N ASP A 11 0.81 -3.50 -2.45
CA ASP A 11 0.33 -2.32 -1.78
C ASP A 11 -0.53 -1.47 -2.73
N TRP A 12 -1.25 -0.50 -2.17
CA TRP A 12 -2.16 0.37 -2.91
C TRP A 12 -1.56 1.77 -3.14
N ASP A 13 -1.34 2.52 -2.04
CA ASP A 13 -0.86 3.91 -2.08
C ASP A 13 0.64 3.98 -2.38
N GLY A 14 1.03 4.66 -3.45
CA GLY A 14 2.43 4.73 -3.89
C GLY A 14 2.89 3.55 -4.75
N THR A 15 2.10 2.49 -4.82
CA THR A 15 2.40 1.29 -5.65
C THR A 15 1.49 1.19 -6.87
N LEU A 16 0.17 1.16 -6.69
CA LEU A 16 -0.82 1.12 -7.76
C LEU A 16 -1.40 2.51 -8.07
N VAL A 17 -1.55 3.33 -7.04
CA VAL A 17 -2.18 4.66 -7.10
C VAL A 17 -1.20 5.74 -6.67
N ASP A 18 -1.08 6.78 -7.48
CA ASP A 18 -0.37 8.02 -7.12
C ASP A 18 -1.25 8.87 -6.19
N SER A 19 -1.14 8.60 -4.91
CA SER A 19 -1.95 9.21 -3.85
C SER A 19 -1.17 10.08 -2.87
N GLU A 20 0.16 10.18 -3.01
CA GLU A 20 1.02 10.89 -2.06
C GLU A 20 0.53 12.30 -1.77
N ALA A 21 0.33 13.12 -2.80
CA ALA A 21 -0.10 14.51 -2.65
C ALA A 21 -1.48 14.62 -1.95
N ARG A 22 -2.39 13.69 -2.23
CA ARG A 22 -3.71 13.63 -1.58
C ARG A 22 -3.59 13.29 -0.10
N ILE A 23 -2.78 12.29 0.24
CA ILE A 23 -2.54 11.85 1.64
C ILE A 23 -1.89 13.00 2.43
N VAL A 24 -0.82 13.58 1.91
CA VAL A 24 -0.10 14.69 2.56
C VAL A 24 -1.06 15.88 2.77
N GLY A 25 -1.79 16.27 1.74
CA GLY A 25 -2.73 17.38 1.83
C GLY A 25 -3.88 17.14 2.80
N ALA A 26 -4.45 15.94 2.83
CA ALA A 26 -5.52 15.58 3.78
C ALA A 26 -5.03 15.54 5.23
N ALA A 27 -3.83 14.99 5.46
CA ALA A 27 -3.24 14.94 6.80
C ALA A 27 -2.95 16.36 7.32
N ARG A 28 -2.32 17.23 6.51
CA ARG A 28 -2.07 18.62 6.87
C ARG A 28 -3.36 19.37 7.27
N ALA A 29 -4.39 19.23 6.45
CA ALA A 29 -5.68 19.87 6.70
C ALA A 29 -6.32 19.34 8.00
N ALA A 30 -6.26 18.04 8.25
CA ALA A 30 -6.77 17.45 9.49
C ALA A 30 -6.04 17.96 10.74
N PHE A 31 -4.70 18.11 10.69
CA PHE A 31 -3.94 18.72 11.80
C PHE A 31 -4.33 20.17 12.02
N ALA A 32 -4.52 20.96 10.95
CA ALA A 32 -4.95 22.35 11.02
C ALA A 32 -6.34 22.48 11.65
N ASP A 33 -7.32 21.67 11.23
CA ASP A 33 -8.68 21.66 11.79
C ASP A 33 -8.73 21.23 13.27
N LEU A 34 -7.76 20.43 13.71
CA LEU A 34 -7.58 20.09 15.12
C LEU A 34 -6.93 21.19 15.93
N GLY A 35 -6.41 22.25 15.29
CA GLY A 35 -5.62 23.28 15.97
C GLY A 35 -4.26 22.77 16.47
N LEU A 36 -3.73 21.70 15.86
CA LEU A 36 -2.44 21.11 16.21
C LEU A 36 -1.33 21.65 15.29
N PRO A 37 -0.06 21.62 15.74
CA PRO A 37 1.07 21.90 14.86
C PRO A 37 1.02 20.98 13.63
N VAL A 38 1.04 21.58 12.44
CA VAL A 38 1.00 20.83 11.17
C VAL A 38 2.39 20.22 10.93
N PRO A 39 2.52 18.89 10.81
CA PRO A 39 3.79 18.25 10.51
C PRO A 39 4.35 18.68 9.16
N ALA A 40 5.68 18.64 8.99
CA ALA A 40 6.32 18.84 7.71
C ALA A 40 5.89 17.73 6.72
N ASP A 41 5.82 18.05 5.43
CA ASP A 41 5.41 17.12 4.39
C ASP A 41 6.28 15.84 4.38
N GLY A 42 7.59 15.98 4.61
CA GLY A 42 8.49 14.84 4.74
C GLY A 42 8.08 13.89 5.87
N ALA A 43 7.70 14.42 7.05
CA ALA A 43 7.25 13.59 8.16
C ALA A 43 5.93 12.85 7.85
N ILE A 44 5.05 13.47 7.05
CA ILE A 44 3.81 12.82 6.62
C ILE A 44 4.10 11.74 5.58
N ARG A 45 5.06 11.97 4.65
CA ARG A 45 5.50 10.94 3.69
C ARG A 45 6.03 9.70 4.39
N GLU A 46 6.82 9.88 5.45
CA GLU A 46 7.42 8.80 6.22
C GLU A 46 6.41 7.79 6.79
N ILE A 47 5.16 8.18 6.97
CA ILE A 47 4.13 7.29 7.57
C ILE A 47 3.17 6.70 6.53
N ILE A 48 3.34 7.03 5.24
CA ILE A 48 2.53 6.43 4.18
C ILE A 48 2.85 4.93 4.12
N GLY A 49 1.82 4.10 3.99
CA GLY A 49 1.92 2.64 4.07
C GLY A 49 1.52 2.05 5.43
N LEU A 50 1.59 2.83 6.51
CA LEU A 50 1.08 2.43 7.83
C LEU A 50 -0.45 2.55 7.91
N SER A 51 -1.05 1.91 8.93
CA SER A 51 -2.42 2.21 9.32
C SER A 51 -2.53 3.67 9.79
N LEU A 52 -3.73 4.26 9.63
CA LEU A 52 -3.94 5.63 10.10
C LEU A 52 -3.73 5.77 11.60
N GLU A 53 -3.95 4.71 12.39
CA GLU A 53 -3.69 4.70 13.83
C GLU A 53 -2.19 4.80 14.14
N GLU A 54 -1.36 3.98 13.50
CA GLU A 54 0.09 4.03 13.69
C GLU A 54 0.67 5.35 13.15
N ALA A 55 0.17 5.84 12.01
CA ALA A 55 0.54 7.12 11.46
C ALA A 55 0.30 8.29 12.45
N VAL A 56 -0.87 8.32 13.10
CA VAL A 56 -1.18 9.35 14.10
C VAL A 56 -0.31 9.21 15.34
N LYS A 57 -0.02 7.99 15.81
CA LYS A 57 0.90 7.77 16.94
C LYS A 57 2.30 8.33 16.66
N VAL A 58 2.79 8.17 15.43
CA VAL A 58 4.10 8.69 15.02
C VAL A 58 4.08 10.21 14.87
N LEU A 59 3.09 10.78 14.18
CA LEU A 59 3.01 12.22 13.92
C LEU A 59 2.59 13.05 15.14
N CYS A 60 1.86 12.45 16.08
CA CYS A 60 1.37 13.10 17.30
C CYS A 60 1.56 12.18 18.51
N PRO A 61 2.81 12.03 19.01
CA PRO A 61 3.10 11.23 20.19
C PRO A 61 2.27 11.68 21.39
N GLY A 62 1.65 10.73 22.10
CA GLY A 62 0.76 11.01 23.22
C GLY A 62 -0.70 11.29 22.83
N SER A 63 -1.06 11.14 21.54
CA SER A 63 -2.45 11.19 21.11
C SER A 63 -3.29 10.13 21.83
N ASN A 64 -4.51 10.53 22.25
CA ASN A 64 -5.48 9.63 22.86
C ASN A 64 -6.57 9.21 21.85
N ALA A 65 -7.39 8.25 22.22
CA ALA A 65 -8.47 7.74 21.37
C ALA A 65 -9.46 8.81 20.88
N THR A 66 -9.66 9.89 21.65
CA THR A 66 -10.55 10.99 21.26
C THR A 66 -9.91 11.84 20.17
N LEU A 67 -8.63 12.17 20.30
CA LEU A 67 -7.87 12.91 19.31
C LEU A 67 -7.78 12.10 18.01
N TYR A 68 -7.47 10.80 18.11
CA TYR A 68 -7.43 9.91 16.97
C TYR A 68 -8.74 9.90 16.17
N ARG A 69 -9.90 9.71 16.85
CA ARG A 69 -11.21 9.72 16.17
C ARG A 69 -11.46 11.03 15.42
N ARG A 70 -11.20 12.16 16.08
CA ARG A 70 -11.35 13.47 15.43
C ARG A 70 -10.42 13.64 14.24
N PHE A 71 -9.17 13.18 14.36
CA PHE A 71 -8.23 13.19 13.25
C PHE A 71 -8.76 12.37 12.06
N VAL A 72 -9.24 11.15 12.32
CA VAL A 72 -9.81 10.29 11.29
C VAL A 72 -10.99 10.95 10.57
N ASP A 73 -11.88 11.62 11.31
CA ASP A 73 -13.04 12.30 10.73
C ASP A 73 -12.60 13.45 9.82
N TYR A 74 -11.69 14.32 10.26
CA TYR A 74 -11.16 15.41 9.44
C TYR A 74 -10.34 14.89 8.26
N TYR A 75 -9.47 13.91 8.47
CA TYR A 75 -8.69 13.29 7.40
C TYR A 75 -9.60 12.72 6.31
N ARG A 76 -10.61 11.95 6.68
CA ARG A 76 -11.59 11.41 5.74
C ARG A 76 -12.34 12.51 4.99
N HIS A 77 -12.77 13.55 5.69
CA HIS A 77 -13.43 14.70 5.08
C HIS A 77 -12.56 15.32 3.98
N HIS A 78 -11.31 15.60 4.27
CA HIS A 78 -10.39 16.21 3.31
C HIS A 78 -9.91 15.26 2.22
N PHE A 79 -9.77 13.98 2.53
CA PHE A 79 -9.34 12.97 1.56
C PHE A 79 -10.45 12.67 0.53
N VAL A 80 -11.69 12.58 0.97
CA VAL A 80 -12.86 12.28 0.13
C VAL A 80 -13.38 13.54 -0.60
N GLY A 81 -13.32 14.68 0.07
CA GLY A 81 -13.85 15.95 -0.45
C GLY A 81 -13.02 16.60 -1.58
N ARG A 82 -11.89 16.01 -1.96
CA ARG A 82 -11.13 16.44 -3.14
C ARG A 82 -11.75 15.85 -4.39
N GLU A 83 -12.01 16.69 -5.38
CA GLU A 83 -12.60 16.31 -6.67
C GLU A 83 -11.65 15.51 -7.57
N GLU A 84 -10.37 15.40 -7.21
CA GLU A 84 -9.37 14.68 -7.99
C GLU A 84 -9.56 13.16 -7.81
N PRO A 85 -9.84 12.42 -8.91
CA PRO A 85 -9.97 10.97 -8.85
C PRO A 85 -8.63 10.33 -8.46
N ALA A 86 -8.69 9.11 -7.92
CA ALA A 86 -7.50 8.29 -7.73
C ALA A 86 -6.83 8.05 -9.08
N THR A 87 -5.58 8.47 -9.23
CA THR A 87 -4.81 8.32 -10.47
C THR A 87 -3.93 7.09 -10.35
N LEU A 88 -4.11 6.14 -11.26
CA LEU A 88 -3.23 4.98 -11.35
C LEU A 88 -1.86 5.39 -11.87
N PHE A 89 -0.81 4.75 -11.36
CA PHE A 89 0.49 4.88 -12.00
C PHE A 89 0.46 4.34 -13.43
N PRO A 90 1.30 4.89 -14.35
CA PRO A 90 1.37 4.42 -15.73
C PRO A 90 1.64 2.91 -15.82
N GLY A 91 0.85 2.23 -16.64
CA GLY A 91 1.01 0.80 -16.88
C GLY A 91 0.31 -0.13 -15.87
N VAL A 92 -0.29 0.37 -14.79
CA VAL A 92 -0.93 -0.47 -13.76
C VAL A 92 -2.05 -1.32 -14.36
N GLU A 93 -3.04 -0.70 -14.98
CA GLU A 93 -4.20 -1.43 -15.51
C GLU A 93 -3.82 -2.51 -16.55
N PRO A 94 -3.08 -2.21 -17.62
CA PRO A 94 -2.71 -3.23 -18.61
C PRO A 94 -1.80 -4.32 -18.03
N THR A 95 -0.96 -4.01 -17.04
CA THR A 95 -0.12 -5.01 -16.39
C THR A 95 -0.94 -5.96 -15.54
N LEU A 96 -1.87 -5.45 -14.71
CA LEU A 96 -2.77 -6.29 -13.91
C LEU A 96 -3.62 -7.19 -14.81
N GLN A 97 -4.12 -6.66 -15.93
CA GLN A 97 -4.86 -7.48 -16.90
C GLN A 97 -3.99 -8.59 -17.49
N ALA A 98 -2.77 -8.30 -17.92
CA ALA A 98 -1.85 -9.31 -18.46
C ALA A 98 -1.50 -10.38 -17.41
N LEU A 99 -1.35 -10.02 -16.13
CA LEU A 99 -1.12 -10.97 -15.04
C LEU A 99 -2.33 -11.89 -14.81
N ARG A 100 -3.55 -11.35 -14.88
CA ARG A 100 -4.78 -12.15 -14.81
C ARG A 100 -4.90 -13.14 -15.98
N GLU A 101 -4.58 -12.71 -17.19
CA GLU A 101 -4.56 -13.57 -18.40
C GLU A 101 -3.52 -14.70 -18.26
N GLN A 102 -2.44 -14.47 -17.51
CA GLN A 102 -1.42 -15.47 -17.19
C GLN A 102 -1.77 -16.32 -15.95
N HIS A 103 -2.97 -16.17 -15.40
CA HIS A 103 -3.51 -16.93 -14.26
C HIS A 103 -2.80 -16.71 -12.93
N TYR A 104 -2.12 -15.58 -12.74
CA TYR A 104 -1.66 -15.18 -11.41
C TYR A 104 -2.83 -14.86 -10.48
N LEU A 105 -2.71 -15.23 -9.21
CA LEU A 105 -3.57 -14.74 -8.14
C LEU A 105 -3.07 -13.35 -7.75
N LEU A 106 -3.99 -12.38 -7.69
CA LEU A 106 -3.67 -10.99 -7.35
C LEU A 106 -4.39 -10.59 -6.07
N ALA A 107 -3.65 -10.04 -5.12
CA ALA A 107 -4.22 -9.59 -3.85
C ALA A 107 -3.70 -8.21 -3.45
N ILE A 108 -4.40 -7.56 -2.50
CA ILE A 108 -4.00 -6.26 -1.96
C ILE A 108 -3.73 -6.41 -0.46
N ALA A 109 -2.60 -5.83 0.00
CA ALA A 109 -2.29 -5.60 1.41
C ALA A 109 -2.02 -4.11 1.62
N THR A 110 -2.90 -3.39 2.31
CA THR A 110 -2.85 -1.92 2.36
C THR A 110 -3.03 -1.33 3.74
N GLY A 111 -2.37 -0.18 3.99
CA GLY A 111 -2.59 0.66 5.17
C GLY A 111 -3.96 1.36 5.21
N LYS A 112 -4.75 1.31 4.13
CA LYS A 112 -6.11 1.87 4.07
C LYS A 112 -7.09 1.09 4.95
N SER A 113 -8.19 1.76 5.32
CA SER A 113 -9.37 1.07 5.85
C SER A 113 -10.14 0.38 4.72
N ARG A 114 -10.92 -0.66 5.06
CA ARG A 114 -11.80 -1.38 4.13
C ARG A 114 -12.70 -0.42 3.34
N ALA A 115 -13.38 0.50 4.02
CA ALA A 115 -14.22 1.48 3.36
C ALA A 115 -13.46 2.42 2.41
N GLY A 116 -12.18 2.72 2.72
CA GLY A 116 -11.30 3.52 1.86
C GLY A 116 -10.91 2.75 0.59
N LEU A 117 -10.48 1.51 0.74
CA LEU A 117 -10.09 0.65 -0.37
C LEU A 117 -11.28 0.38 -1.31
N GLU A 118 -12.44 0.01 -0.78
CA GLU A 118 -13.63 -0.29 -1.60
C GLU A 118 -14.05 0.89 -2.46
N ARG A 119 -14.01 2.11 -1.91
CA ARG A 119 -14.28 3.33 -2.68
C ARG A 119 -13.30 3.51 -3.83
N GLU A 120 -12.02 3.34 -3.58
CA GLU A 120 -11.00 3.52 -4.63
C GLU A 120 -11.05 2.40 -5.67
N LEU A 121 -11.30 1.18 -5.28
CA LEU A 121 -11.57 0.05 -6.21
C LEU A 121 -12.75 0.32 -7.13
N GLN A 122 -13.82 0.95 -6.59
CA GLN A 122 -14.97 1.34 -7.38
C GLN A 122 -14.63 2.47 -8.37
N VAL A 123 -13.91 3.49 -7.92
CA VAL A 123 -13.52 4.65 -8.75
C VAL A 123 -12.56 4.25 -9.86
N THR A 124 -11.59 3.40 -9.56
CA THR A 124 -10.57 2.93 -10.52
C THR A 124 -11.08 1.79 -11.41
N GLY A 125 -12.19 1.14 -11.07
CA GLY A 125 -12.68 -0.02 -11.79
C GLY A 125 -11.85 -1.30 -11.58
N LEU A 126 -10.87 -1.28 -10.67
CA LEU A 126 -9.93 -2.40 -10.49
C LEU A 126 -10.47 -3.55 -9.63
N ARG A 127 -11.68 -3.43 -9.06
CA ARG A 127 -12.25 -4.48 -8.20
C ARG A 127 -12.17 -5.90 -8.81
N PRO A 128 -12.48 -6.12 -10.12
CA PRO A 128 -12.45 -7.45 -10.72
C PRO A 128 -11.04 -8.03 -10.89
N MET A 129 -9.99 -7.22 -10.72
CA MET A 129 -8.61 -7.68 -10.90
C MET A 129 -8.09 -8.47 -9.70
N PHE A 130 -8.68 -8.31 -8.51
CA PHE A 130 -8.15 -8.86 -7.27
C PHE A 130 -9.03 -9.98 -6.71
N ASP A 131 -8.36 -11.08 -6.32
CA ASP A 131 -8.99 -12.27 -5.74
C ASP A 131 -9.25 -12.08 -4.24
N ALA A 132 -8.36 -11.38 -3.52
CA ALA A 132 -8.49 -11.09 -2.10
C ALA A 132 -7.85 -9.75 -1.71
N SER A 133 -8.16 -9.27 -0.51
CA SER A 133 -7.50 -8.08 0.05
C SER A 133 -7.53 -8.05 1.57
N ARG A 134 -6.50 -7.41 2.18
CA ARG A 134 -6.45 -7.11 3.62
C ARG A 134 -6.19 -5.63 3.83
N CYS A 135 -6.94 -5.06 4.76
CA CYS A 135 -6.90 -3.65 5.13
C CYS A 135 -6.42 -3.49 6.58
N ALA A 136 -5.87 -2.32 6.88
CA ALA A 136 -5.26 -2.06 8.18
C ALA A 136 -6.26 -1.96 9.35
N ASP A 137 -7.57 -1.84 9.08
CA ASP A 137 -8.62 -1.89 10.10
C ASP A 137 -9.17 -3.32 10.35
N GLU A 138 -8.65 -4.33 9.64
CA GLU A 138 -9.02 -5.74 9.76
C GLU A 138 -7.91 -6.58 10.37
N THR A 139 -6.67 -6.12 10.26
CA THR A 139 -5.46 -6.85 10.66
C THR A 139 -4.50 -5.94 11.40
N SER A 140 -3.37 -6.48 11.86
CA SER A 140 -2.25 -5.67 12.34
C SER A 140 -1.63 -4.87 11.20
N SER A 141 -1.23 -3.61 11.49
CA SER A 141 -0.58 -2.72 10.51
C SER A 141 0.77 -3.27 10.05
N LYS A 142 1.15 -2.97 8.82
CA LYS A 142 2.53 -3.11 8.33
C LYS A 142 3.51 -2.51 9.36
N PRO A 143 4.64 -3.12 9.64
CA PRO A 143 5.25 -4.27 9.00
C PRO A 143 4.89 -5.64 9.63
N HIS A 144 3.76 -5.76 10.35
CA HIS A 144 3.31 -7.04 10.90
C HIS A 144 2.92 -7.98 9.74
N PRO A 145 3.30 -9.30 9.77
CA PRO A 145 3.11 -10.21 8.64
C PRO A 145 1.67 -10.69 8.43
N GLN A 146 0.75 -10.36 9.32
CA GLN A 146 -0.60 -10.93 9.36
C GLN A 146 -1.36 -10.79 8.04
N MET A 147 -1.29 -9.63 7.36
CA MET A 147 -1.98 -9.44 6.08
C MET A 147 -1.55 -10.49 5.05
N LEU A 148 -0.24 -10.72 4.92
CA LEU A 148 0.30 -11.70 3.98
C LEU A 148 -0.05 -13.14 4.39
N GLN A 149 0.04 -13.45 5.67
CA GLN A 149 -0.30 -14.78 6.19
C GLN A 149 -1.77 -15.14 5.91
N GLU A 150 -2.70 -14.21 6.17
CA GLU A 150 -4.12 -14.43 5.90
C GLU A 150 -4.44 -14.49 4.40
N LEU A 151 -3.74 -13.70 3.55
CA LEU A 151 -3.93 -13.78 2.09
C LEU A 151 -3.42 -15.10 1.53
N MET A 152 -2.28 -15.59 2.01
CA MET A 152 -1.76 -16.91 1.62
C MET A 152 -2.69 -18.04 2.04
N GLU A 153 -3.24 -17.98 3.24
CA GLU A 153 -4.22 -18.97 3.73
C GLU A 153 -5.51 -18.95 2.90
N GLU A 154 -6.08 -17.76 2.63
CA GLU A 154 -7.32 -17.61 1.86
C GLU A 154 -7.18 -18.10 0.41
N LEU A 155 -6.01 -17.87 -0.21
CA LEU A 155 -5.77 -18.16 -1.62
C LEU A 155 -4.99 -19.48 -1.84
N ASP A 156 -4.82 -20.27 -0.78
CA ASP A 156 -4.09 -21.55 -0.81
C ASP A 156 -2.72 -21.42 -1.49
N ALA A 157 -1.95 -20.40 -1.11
CA ALA A 157 -0.63 -20.12 -1.64
C ALA A 157 0.45 -20.30 -0.55
N HIS A 158 1.64 -20.72 -0.97
CA HIS A 158 2.77 -20.93 -0.06
C HIS A 158 3.77 -19.79 -0.10
N VAL A 159 4.59 -19.68 0.94
CA VAL A 159 5.63 -18.64 1.07
C VAL A 159 6.52 -18.55 -0.18
N GLY A 160 7.00 -19.69 -0.71
CA GLY A 160 7.86 -19.72 -1.90
C GLY A 160 7.16 -19.41 -3.23
N GLU A 161 5.83 -19.25 -3.22
CA GLU A 161 5.00 -18.92 -4.40
C GLU A 161 4.40 -17.52 -4.29
N THR A 162 4.73 -16.78 -3.23
CA THR A 162 4.16 -15.46 -2.93
C THR A 162 5.22 -14.39 -3.01
N ILE A 163 4.88 -13.26 -3.60
CA ILE A 163 5.72 -12.06 -3.61
C ILE A 163 4.91 -10.83 -3.22
N MET A 164 5.49 -9.99 -2.36
CA MET A 164 4.95 -8.67 -2.01
C MET A 164 5.55 -7.60 -2.92
N VAL A 165 4.73 -6.77 -3.51
CA VAL A 165 5.13 -5.63 -4.35
C VAL A 165 4.73 -4.34 -3.63
N GLY A 166 5.70 -3.50 -3.30
CA GLY A 166 5.45 -2.27 -2.55
C GLY A 166 6.53 -1.20 -2.76
N ASP A 167 6.21 0.02 -2.36
CA ASP A 167 7.07 1.21 -2.50
C ASP A 167 7.63 1.72 -1.18
N THR A 168 7.28 1.07 -0.05
CA THR A 168 7.77 1.46 1.26
C THR A 168 8.57 0.35 1.95
N GLU A 169 9.45 0.74 2.89
CA GLU A 169 10.14 -0.24 3.73
C GLU A 169 9.17 -1.08 4.56
N TYR A 170 7.97 -0.56 4.86
CA TYR A 170 6.96 -1.30 5.61
C TYR A 170 6.46 -2.52 4.86
N ASP A 171 6.33 -2.43 3.54
CA ASP A 171 5.98 -3.55 2.66
C ASP A 171 7.07 -4.61 2.65
N LEU A 172 8.32 -4.15 2.45
CA LEU A 172 9.47 -5.03 2.36
C LEU A 172 9.77 -5.72 3.70
N GLN A 173 9.59 -5.01 4.80
CA GLN A 173 9.71 -5.58 6.16
C GLN A 173 8.57 -6.55 6.45
N MET A 174 7.33 -6.25 6.04
CA MET A 174 6.19 -7.16 6.16
C MET A 174 6.44 -8.47 5.40
N ALA A 175 6.93 -8.38 4.17
CA ALA A 175 7.32 -9.53 3.36
C ALA A 175 8.38 -10.37 4.07
N ARG A 176 9.47 -9.76 4.53
CA ARG A 176 10.52 -10.43 5.30
C ARG A 176 9.97 -11.11 6.56
N ASN A 177 9.08 -10.44 7.29
CA ASN A 177 8.49 -10.98 8.52
C ASN A 177 7.53 -12.15 8.24
N ALA A 178 6.92 -12.19 7.05
CA ALA A 178 6.11 -13.31 6.57
C ALA A 178 6.94 -14.42 5.92
N GLY A 179 8.23 -14.19 5.65
CA GLY A 179 9.13 -15.13 4.98
C GLY A 179 8.90 -15.20 3.45
N VAL A 180 8.22 -14.23 2.85
CA VAL A 180 7.98 -14.15 1.40
C VAL A 180 8.98 -13.19 0.75
N ASP A 181 9.18 -13.34 -0.55
CA ASP A 181 9.99 -12.41 -1.32
C ASP A 181 9.33 -11.03 -1.44
N ALA A 182 10.15 -9.99 -1.55
CA ALA A 182 9.71 -8.63 -1.74
C ALA A 182 10.29 -8.03 -3.03
N LEU A 183 9.45 -7.38 -3.81
CA LEU A 183 9.83 -6.59 -4.98
C LEU A 183 9.51 -5.13 -4.70
N ALA A 184 10.52 -4.27 -4.80
CA ALA A 184 10.35 -2.84 -4.60
C ALA A 184 9.96 -2.13 -5.90
N VAL A 185 9.12 -1.11 -5.80
CA VAL A 185 8.89 -0.14 -6.87
C VAL A 185 9.47 1.21 -6.46
N GLY A 186 10.30 1.79 -7.34
CA GLY A 186 11.09 2.98 -7.00
C GLY A 186 10.46 4.31 -7.43
N TYR A 187 9.23 4.30 -7.91
CA TYR A 187 8.49 5.51 -8.31
C TYR A 187 7.52 6.01 -7.23
N GLY A 188 7.40 5.28 -6.11
CA GLY A 188 6.51 5.61 -5.00
C GLY A 188 7.14 6.55 -3.97
N VAL A 189 6.80 6.35 -2.70
CA VAL A 189 7.05 7.32 -1.61
C VAL A 189 8.46 7.25 -1.04
N HIS A 190 8.99 6.03 -0.79
CA HIS A 190 10.32 5.89 -0.19
C HIS A 190 11.44 5.90 -1.23
N ASP A 191 12.58 6.52 -0.87
CA ASP A 191 13.72 6.61 -1.78
C ASP A 191 14.39 5.25 -2.05
N HIS A 192 15.04 5.14 -3.20
CA HIS A 192 15.71 3.92 -3.66
C HIS A 192 16.74 3.37 -2.68
N GLY A 193 17.54 4.23 -2.06
CA GLY A 193 18.59 3.81 -1.13
C GLY A 193 18.01 3.08 0.07
N ARG A 194 16.90 3.57 0.60
CA ARG A 194 16.17 2.98 1.71
C ARG A 194 15.53 1.63 1.32
N LEU A 195 14.90 1.57 0.16
CA LEU A 195 14.30 0.33 -0.34
C LEU A 195 15.35 -0.77 -0.57
N VAL A 196 16.48 -0.43 -1.21
CA VAL A 196 17.58 -1.39 -1.46
C VAL A 196 18.16 -1.95 -0.15
N GLN A 197 18.24 -1.16 0.91
CA GLN A 197 18.70 -1.63 2.24
C GLN A 197 17.78 -2.69 2.86
N CYS A 198 16.51 -2.76 2.45
CA CYS A 198 15.59 -3.81 2.90
C CYS A 198 15.81 -5.15 2.18
N GLY A 199 16.66 -5.21 1.15
CA GLY A 199 17.03 -6.43 0.43
C GLY A 199 15.92 -7.01 -0.46
N PRO A 200 15.20 -6.20 -1.28
CA PRO A 200 14.24 -6.75 -2.22
C PRO A 200 14.92 -7.62 -3.28
N VAL A 201 14.19 -8.57 -3.85
CA VAL A 201 14.71 -9.42 -4.95
C VAL A 201 14.95 -8.62 -6.24
N ALA A 202 14.22 -7.51 -6.42
CA ALA A 202 14.44 -6.52 -7.48
C ALA A 202 13.84 -5.17 -7.08
N LEU A 203 14.25 -4.11 -7.80
CA LEU A 203 13.65 -2.78 -7.76
C LEU A 203 13.24 -2.39 -9.18
N LEU A 204 11.94 -2.18 -9.40
CA LEU A 204 11.39 -1.75 -10.67
C LEU A 204 11.25 -0.23 -10.74
N HIS A 205 11.50 0.35 -11.90
CA HIS A 205 11.37 1.78 -12.13
C HIS A 205 10.01 2.17 -12.74
N ALA A 206 9.28 1.19 -13.29
CA ALA A 206 7.93 1.36 -13.79
C ALA A 206 7.12 0.09 -13.49
N PHE A 207 5.82 0.24 -13.20
CA PHE A 207 4.96 -0.92 -12.90
C PHE A 207 4.87 -1.89 -14.09
N GLY A 208 4.91 -1.36 -15.32
CA GLY A 208 4.89 -2.17 -16.55
C GLY A 208 6.06 -3.14 -16.72
N ASP A 209 7.16 -2.93 -15.98
CA ASP A 209 8.33 -3.82 -16.04
C ASP A 209 8.09 -5.16 -15.31
N LEU A 210 7.02 -5.24 -14.50
CA LEU A 210 6.72 -6.41 -13.67
C LEU A 210 6.52 -7.69 -14.49
N THR A 211 5.79 -7.62 -15.60
CA THR A 211 5.54 -8.80 -16.45
C THR A 211 6.82 -9.34 -17.07
N ALA A 212 7.70 -8.46 -17.54
CA ALA A 212 8.99 -8.87 -18.12
C ALA A 212 9.92 -9.46 -17.04
N TRP A 213 9.91 -8.90 -15.83
CA TRP A 213 10.69 -9.40 -14.73
C TRP A 213 10.23 -10.80 -14.27
N LEU A 214 8.92 -11.05 -14.20
CA LEU A 214 8.36 -12.35 -13.81
C LEU A 214 8.70 -13.47 -14.83
N GLN A 215 9.05 -13.12 -16.07
CA GLN A 215 9.39 -14.05 -17.15
C GLN A 215 10.91 -14.27 -17.29
N SER A 216 11.74 -13.51 -16.57
CA SER A 216 13.20 -13.60 -16.65
C SER A 216 13.75 -14.73 -15.76
#